data_2b390c10bb497da13bfe387a1ceadf8b
#
_entry.id   2b390c10bb497da13bfe387a1ceadf8b
#
_cell.length_a   1.000
_cell.length_b   1.000
_cell.length_c   1.000
_cell.angle_alpha   90.00
_cell.angle_beta   90.00
_cell.angle_gamma   90.00
#
_symmetry.space_group_name_H-M   'P 1'
#
loop_
_entity.id
_entity.type
_entity.pdbx_description
1 polymer ?
#
loop_
_entity_poly.entity_id
_entity_poly.type
_entity_poly.pdbx_seq_one_letter_code
_entity_poly.pdbx_strand_id
1 'polypeptide(L)'
;MSLPNIDKLVASKGVFICNNTTEKTATIAGILVLEDTVFSAIKLAGSDVKNTYIGTPSTAVKAGAYITGQGVNFSGVTLTSGSVALVLG
;
A
#
# COMPACT_ATOMS: atom_id res chain seq x y z
N MET A 1 0.21 -24.04 -16.29
CA MET A 1 -0.86 -23.28 -15.60
C MET A 1 -0.37 -21.89 -15.32
N SER A 2 -1.17 -20.95 -15.67
CA SER A 2 -0.82 -19.59 -15.37
C SER A 2 -0.80 -19.38 -13.85
N LEU A 3 -0.26 -18.27 -13.45
CA LEU A 3 -0.25 -17.86 -12.05
C LEU A 3 -1.17 -16.67 -11.89
N PRO A 4 -2.49 -16.91 -11.89
CA PRO A 4 -3.45 -15.80 -11.98
C PRO A 4 -3.31 -14.82 -10.82
N ASN A 5 -2.91 -15.29 -9.65
CA ASN A 5 -2.74 -14.37 -8.52
C ASN A 5 -1.56 -13.45 -8.73
N ILE A 6 -0.48 -13.96 -9.31
CA ILE A 6 0.68 -13.14 -9.61
C ILE A 6 0.38 -12.16 -10.71
N ASP A 7 -0.34 -12.61 -11.75
CA ASP A 7 -0.74 -11.71 -12.83
C ASP A 7 -1.60 -10.57 -12.32
N LYS A 8 -2.56 -10.87 -11.45
CA LYS A 8 -3.41 -9.83 -10.86
C LYS A 8 -2.63 -8.90 -9.96
N LEU A 9 -1.70 -9.46 -9.20
CA LEU A 9 -0.91 -8.66 -8.27
C LEU A 9 -0.06 -7.63 -9.00
N VAL A 10 0.54 -8.00 -10.12
CA VAL A 10 1.53 -7.15 -10.76
C VAL A 10 1.05 -6.49 -12.04
N ALA A 11 -0.07 -6.93 -12.62
CA ALA A 11 -0.41 -6.50 -13.97
C ALA A 11 -1.85 -6.07 -14.18
N SER A 12 -2.80 -6.34 -13.27
CA SER A 12 -4.22 -6.12 -13.59
C SER A 12 -4.54 -4.65 -13.84
N LYS A 13 -4.05 -3.75 -13.01
CA LYS A 13 -4.27 -2.30 -13.17
C LYS A 13 -2.97 -1.53 -13.07
N GLY A 14 -1.86 -2.23 -13.02
CA GLY A 14 -0.55 -1.63 -12.90
C GLY A 14 -0.10 -1.44 -11.46
N VAL A 15 1.10 -0.90 -11.35
CA VAL A 15 1.74 -0.66 -10.06
C VAL A 15 2.27 0.77 -10.07
N PHE A 16 2.04 1.50 -9.00
CA PHE A 16 2.60 2.84 -8.82
C PHE A 16 3.64 2.78 -7.71
N ILE A 17 4.85 3.23 -8.00
CA ILE A 17 5.91 3.29 -6.99
C ILE A 17 5.80 4.63 -6.28
N CYS A 18 5.46 4.57 -5.00
CA CYS A 18 5.40 5.75 -4.15
C CYS A 18 6.71 5.85 -3.38
N ASN A 19 7.54 6.80 -3.76
CA ASN A 19 8.86 6.99 -3.14
C ASN A 19 9.07 8.43 -2.69
N ASN A 20 7.97 9.11 -2.36
CA ASN A 20 8.01 10.47 -1.84
C ASN A 20 6.92 10.60 -0.77
N THR A 21 6.79 11.81 -0.22
CA THR A 21 5.85 12.07 0.88
C THR A 21 4.53 12.69 0.40
N THR A 22 4.32 12.73 -0.90
CA THR A 22 3.08 13.25 -1.47
C THR A 22 2.00 12.17 -1.44
N GLU A 23 0.81 12.54 -1.03
CA GLU A 23 -0.31 11.60 -1.02
C GLU A 23 -0.62 11.12 -2.43
N LYS A 24 -0.74 9.80 -2.60
CA LYS A 24 -1.22 9.20 -3.84
C LYS A 24 -2.64 8.73 -3.64
N THR A 25 -3.56 9.31 -4.38
CA THR A 25 -4.97 8.92 -4.37
C THR A 25 -5.24 8.03 -5.57
N ALA A 26 -5.75 6.83 -5.31
CA ALA A 26 -6.05 5.85 -6.36
C ALA A 26 -6.86 4.72 -5.75
N THR A 27 -7.33 3.82 -6.59
CA THR A 27 -7.89 2.55 -6.12
C THR A 27 -6.73 1.59 -5.92
N ILE A 28 -6.43 1.25 -4.67
CA ILE A 28 -5.22 0.51 -4.32
C ILE A 28 -5.61 -0.83 -3.73
N ALA A 29 -5.26 -1.91 -4.43
CA ALA A 29 -5.57 -3.26 -3.98
C ALA A 29 -4.62 -3.74 -2.89
N GLY A 30 -3.38 -3.25 -2.89
CA GLY A 30 -2.41 -3.64 -1.89
C GLY A 30 -1.19 -2.75 -1.90
N ILE A 31 -0.42 -2.85 -0.83
CA ILE A 31 0.78 -2.03 -0.63
C ILE A 31 1.94 -2.98 -0.32
N LEU A 32 2.92 -3.04 -1.20
CA LEU A 32 4.13 -3.81 -0.98
C LEU A 32 5.23 -2.87 -0.52
N VAL A 33 5.77 -3.11 0.66
CA VAL A 33 6.79 -2.26 1.26
C VAL A 33 8.14 -2.64 0.65
N LEU A 34 8.78 -1.68 -0.04
CA LEU A 34 10.04 -1.92 -0.74
C LEU A 34 11.25 -1.68 0.14
N GLU A 35 11.15 -0.77 1.09
CA GLU A 35 12.17 -0.52 2.10
C GLU A 35 11.45 -0.15 3.39
N ASP A 36 12.18 -0.10 4.49
CA ASP A 36 11.55 0.22 5.77
C ASP A 36 10.82 1.56 5.65
N THR A 37 9.54 1.56 5.93
CA THR A 37 8.64 2.67 5.61
C THR A 37 7.80 3.06 6.82
N VAL A 38 7.71 4.37 7.06
CA VAL A 38 6.76 4.94 8.02
C VAL A 38 5.62 5.56 7.24
N PHE A 39 4.42 5.13 7.54
CA PHE A 39 3.22 5.65 6.87
C PHE A 39 2.65 6.81 7.65
N SER A 40 2.32 7.88 6.94
CA SER A 40 1.59 9.01 7.50
C SER A 40 0.10 8.74 7.50
N ALA A 41 -0.40 8.11 6.44
CA ALA A 41 -1.81 7.75 6.34
C ALA A 41 -2.00 6.62 5.33
N ILE A 42 -2.93 5.73 5.62
CA ILE A 42 -3.47 4.76 4.67
C ILE A 42 -4.97 4.97 4.70
N LYS A 43 -5.54 5.42 3.58
CA LYS A 43 -6.94 5.80 3.56
C LYS A 43 -7.81 4.75 2.92
N LEU A 44 -8.99 4.57 3.48
CA LEU A 44 -10.03 3.71 2.94
C LEU A 44 -11.31 4.53 2.93
N ALA A 45 -11.87 4.74 1.73
CA ALA A 45 -13.05 5.60 1.56
C ALA A 45 -12.82 6.99 2.17
N GLY A 46 -11.61 7.52 2.06
CA GLY A 46 -11.27 8.85 2.53
C GLY A 46 -10.90 8.95 4.01
N SER A 47 -11.01 7.88 4.77
CA SER A 47 -10.66 7.87 6.19
C SER A 47 -9.33 7.17 6.42
N ASP A 48 -8.51 7.72 7.32
CA ASP A 48 -7.22 7.11 7.64
C ASP A 48 -7.44 5.86 8.50
N VAL A 49 -6.97 4.72 8.00
CA VAL A 49 -7.12 3.43 8.68
C VAL A 49 -5.76 2.79 8.99
N LYS A 50 -4.67 3.58 8.99
CA LYS A 50 -3.35 2.98 9.22
C LYS A 50 -3.27 2.23 10.54
N ASN A 51 -3.96 2.70 11.57
CA ASN A 51 -3.94 2.03 12.86
C ASN A 51 -4.64 0.67 12.84
N THR A 52 -5.51 0.45 11.87
CA THR A 52 -6.17 -0.85 11.69
C THR A 52 -5.21 -1.90 11.14
N TYR A 53 -4.28 -1.47 10.30
CA TYR A 53 -3.40 -2.39 9.57
C TYR A 53 -1.97 -2.42 10.09
N ILE A 54 -1.58 -1.45 10.90
CA ILE A 54 -0.24 -1.35 11.45
C ILE A 54 -0.35 -1.21 12.96
N GLY A 55 0.23 -2.17 13.68
CA GLY A 55 0.12 -2.18 15.14
C GLY A 55 0.76 -0.98 15.82
N THR A 56 1.92 -0.54 15.32
CA THR A 56 2.61 0.65 15.83
C THR A 56 3.02 1.51 14.64
N PRO A 57 2.14 2.44 14.21
CA PRO A 57 2.39 3.20 12.98
C PRO A 57 3.64 4.09 13.02
N SER A 58 4.11 4.46 14.21
CA SER A 58 5.32 5.28 14.33
C SER A 58 6.60 4.47 14.10
N THR A 59 6.53 3.16 14.16
CA THR A 59 7.65 2.28 13.87
C THR A 59 7.62 1.90 12.40
N ALA A 60 8.79 1.93 11.75
CA ALA A 60 8.87 1.62 10.34
C ALA A 60 8.38 0.19 10.06
N VAL A 61 7.55 0.05 9.04
CA VAL A 61 7.15 -1.26 8.52
C VAL A 61 8.30 -1.81 7.70
N LYS A 62 8.68 -3.05 7.95
CA LYS A 62 9.87 -3.63 7.33
C LYS A 62 9.66 -3.91 5.86
N ALA A 63 10.75 -3.79 5.09
CA ALA A 63 10.74 -4.15 3.68
C ALA A 63 10.24 -5.59 3.49
N GLY A 64 9.45 -5.80 2.45
CA GLY A 64 8.87 -7.09 2.14
C GLY A 64 7.48 -7.32 2.72
N ALA A 65 7.01 -6.44 3.62
CA ALA A 65 5.64 -6.56 4.13
C ALA A 65 4.63 -6.20 3.05
N TYR A 66 3.49 -6.86 3.08
CA TYR A 66 2.40 -6.58 2.15
C TYR A 66 1.14 -6.27 2.94
N ILE A 67 0.56 -5.12 2.68
CA ILE A 67 -0.62 -4.65 3.38
C ILE A 67 -1.78 -4.67 2.41
N THR A 68 -2.82 -5.41 2.74
CA THR A 68 -4.02 -5.46 1.91
C THR A 68 -5.26 -5.53 2.80
N GLY A 69 -6.31 -4.85 2.37
CA GLY A 69 -7.62 -4.97 3.02
C GLY A 69 -8.37 -6.12 2.40
N GLN A 70 -8.92 -6.98 3.23
CA GLN A 70 -9.62 -8.16 2.74
C GLN A 70 -10.93 -7.75 2.07
N GLY A 71 -10.96 -7.86 0.75
CA GLY A 71 -12.16 -7.57 -0.02
C GLY A 71 -12.43 -6.07 -0.23
N VAL A 72 -11.52 -5.20 0.21
CA VAL A 72 -11.68 -3.75 0.02
C VAL A 72 -10.41 -3.16 -0.55
N ASN A 73 -10.55 -2.03 -1.22
CA ASN A 73 -9.43 -1.29 -1.78
C ASN A 73 -9.17 -0.04 -0.96
N PHE A 74 -7.90 0.30 -0.79
CA PHE A 74 -7.55 1.58 -0.18
C PHE A 74 -7.77 2.71 -1.18
N SER A 75 -7.99 3.91 -0.68
CA SER A 75 -8.24 5.08 -1.52
C SER A 75 -7.07 6.05 -1.58
N GLY A 76 -6.08 5.90 -0.71
CA GLY A 76 -4.93 6.79 -0.71
C GLY A 76 -3.86 6.33 0.25
N VAL A 77 -2.62 6.71 -0.04
CA VAL A 77 -1.47 6.39 0.80
C VAL A 77 -0.56 7.60 0.86
N THR A 78 -0.10 7.92 2.07
CA THR A 78 0.89 8.98 2.29
C THR A 78 2.01 8.42 3.16
N LEU A 79 3.24 8.64 2.75
CA LEU A 79 4.41 8.17 3.50
C LEU A 79 5.06 9.33 4.25
N THR A 80 5.62 9.03 5.43
CA THR A 80 6.54 9.92 6.11
C THR A 80 7.97 9.65 5.61
N SER A 81 8.30 8.39 5.35
CA SER A 81 9.61 8.00 4.84
C SER A 81 9.48 6.63 4.19
N GLY A 82 10.49 6.28 3.39
CA GLY A 82 10.55 4.98 2.74
C GLY A 82 9.96 4.97 1.33
N SER A 83 9.69 3.79 0.82
CA SER A 83 9.06 3.63 -0.49
C SER A 83 8.25 2.34 -0.54
N VAL A 84 7.17 2.39 -1.31
CA VAL A 84 6.25 1.26 -1.45
C VAL A 84 5.81 1.14 -2.89
N ALA A 85 5.37 -0.07 -3.26
CA ALA A 85 4.70 -0.32 -4.52
C ALA A 85 3.19 -0.44 -4.23
N LEU A 86 2.40 0.40 -4.88
CA LEU A 86 0.95 0.37 -4.75
C LEU A 86 0.39 -0.45 -5.89
N VAL A 87 -0.21 -1.58 -5.56
CA VAL A 87 -0.84 -2.44 -6.55
C VAL A 87 -2.24 -1.88 -6.80
N LEU A 88 -2.47 -1.40 -8.02
CA LEU A 88 -3.72 -0.71 -8.35
C LEU A 88 -4.81 -1.74 -8.64
N GLY A 89 -5.99 -1.49 -8.12
CA GLY A 89 -7.08 -2.44 -8.20
C GLY A 89 -8.25 -2.06 -9.10
#